data_68ed1bed5bb771c0410b84270d97ac27
#
_entry.id   68ed1bed5bb771c0410b84270d97ac27
#
_cell.length_a   1.000
_cell.length_b   1.000
_cell.length_c   1.000
_cell.angle_alpha   90.00
_cell.angle_beta   90.00
_cell.angle_gamma   90.00
#
_symmetry.space_group_name_H-M   'P 1'
#
loop_
_entity.id
_entity.type
_entity.pdbx_description
1 polymer ?
#
loop_
_entity_poly.entity_id
_entity_poly.type
_entity_poly.pdbx_seq_one_letter_code
_entity_poly.pdbx_strand_id
1 'polypeptide(L)'
;MKQQTQHIIAYLKKIKTANKELTKKEHFKDLLHHLYHGEKEIEGIIDAISAGSEKTILNIPRYNKKHRGSADTLYNNIIIEFENELKVSFKHAKEQLAGYMLGQFKSGEGYNFTLIASDFINWKVVTPDVSQLDKLDSLQEHELILNEVPTASFTLTENNAEDFYYWIDRFLFKEEKQKATLKRIEEAFGYQSPVFIECFREISKVFADAKKYGEVQVSYEQWKKFLSIAYGSFADSDNAFVIHTYLSILAKVLAYEVLSNDDFIDDDEMKAILNGSIFHKYNIRNFVDNDFFHWVHGSRYFQPLKKVFRLVAQEIAHFDFTNPDEDVLKGVYQELIDLDTRHALGEYYTPDWLCERVVQEFNFKTTDKILDPSCGSGSFLRAAIHRLKEQNDGIKPEEINNCIYGIDIHPLSVQMAKTTLLVSLGKDIAKSNKPVHLNIILANTLLAPEGVKNLFGGEFLMQIDKDKYYLNTQLFEDVHLFDEALEVCEELAEQTQGKKPETEMVFAKILQQQYKAGGINPQVANSFYKIYTGLKKVKEAGRDSIWKFIVQNLYKPYFLSNKFDYIIGNPPWFTYSSIKNEEYQNILNELAIKYKVKPDKVANFPHLEIAAIFLAYCTNYF
;
A
#
# COMPACT_ATOMS: atom_id res chain seq x y z
N MET A 1 9.24 -27.22 0.87
CA MET A 1 10.30 -26.30 0.43
C MET A 1 11.68 -26.93 0.27
N LYS A 2 12.37 -27.46 1.26
CA LYS A 2 13.69 -28.11 1.04
C LYS A 2 13.70 -29.20 -0.04
N GLN A 3 12.64 -29.97 -0.16
CA GLN A 3 12.53 -31.03 -1.16
C GLN A 3 12.31 -30.47 -2.58
N GLN A 4 11.46 -29.46 -2.73
CA GLN A 4 11.22 -28.76 -4.00
C GLN A 4 12.49 -28.11 -4.54
N THR A 5 13.21 -27.38 -3.69
CA THR A 5 14.52 -26.78 -4.06
C THR A 5 15.52 -27.84 -4.53
N GLN A 6 15.55 -29.02 -3.89
CA GLN A 6 16.43 -30.12 -4.33
C GLN A 6 16.03 -30.67 -5.71
N HIS A 7 14.74 -30.77 -6.02
CA HIS A 7 14.28 -31.19 -7.35
C HIS A 7 14.67 -30.18 -8.43
N ILE A 8 14.57 -28.88 -8.15
CA ILE A 8 14.97 -27.82 -9.08
C ILE A 8 16.49 -27.82 -9.33
N ILE A 9 17.31 -27.99 -8.30
CA ILE A 9 18.77 -28.11 -8.45
C ILE A 9 19.15 -29.36 -9.28
N ALA A 10 18.47 -30.48 -9.04
CA ALA A 10 18.67 -31.70 -9.82
C ALA A 10 18.28 -31.50 -11.30
N TYR A 11 17.16 -30.83 -11.54
CA TYR A 11 16.72 -30.42 -12.87
C TYR A 11 17.75 -29.55 -13.58
N LEU A 12 18.25 -28.48 -12.93
CA LEU A 12 19.25 -27.59 -13.52
C LEU A 12 20.51 -28.35 -13.98
N LYS A 13 20.95 -29.33 -13.21
CA LYS A 13 22.08 -30.19 -13.59
C LYS A 13 21.79 -31.01 -14.84
N LYS A 14 20.59 -31.58 -14.97
CA LYS A 14 20.16 -32.35 -16.15
C LYS A 14 20.08 -31.46 -17.39
N ILE A 15 19.47 -30.26 -17.27
CA ILE A 15 19.33 -29.30 -18.37
C ILE A 15 20.69 -28.85 -18.91
N LYS A 16 21.64 -28.55 -18.04
CA LYS A 16 23.01 -28.14 -18.47
C LYS A 16 23.75 -29.20 -19.30
N THR A 17 23.33 -30.47 -19.19
CA THR A 17 23.96 -31.59 -19.96
C THR A 17 23.14 -32.00 -21.16
N ALA A 18 21.87 -31.56 -21.28
CA ALA A 18 21.00 -31.90 -22.38
C ALA A 18 21.29 -31.04 -23.62
N ASN A 19 21.52 -31.69 -24.76
CA ASN A 19 21.89 -31.04 -26.03
C ASN A 19 20.67 -30.86 -26.99
N LYS A 20 19.54 -31.48 -26.69
CA LYS A 20 18.34 -31.46 -27.54
C LYS A 20 17.19 -30.81 -26.79
N GLU A 21 16.47 -29.95 -27.46
CA GLU A 21 15.28 -29.29 -26.93
C GLU A 21 14.23 -30.26 -26.40
N LEU A 22 13.93 -31.32 -27.17
CA LEU A 22 12.97 -32.36 -26.74
C LEU A 22 13.38 -32.99 -25.40
N THR A 23 14.66 -33.29 -25.19
CA THR A 23 15.17 -33.83 -23.92
C THR A 23 15.03 -32.81 -22.79
N LYS A 24 15.20 -31.52 -23.08
CA LYS A 24 14.98 -30.46 -22.09
C LYS A 24 13.51 -30.33 -21.73
N LYS A 25 12.60 -30.42 -22.72
CA LYS A 25 11.13 -30.46 -22.49
C LYS A 25 10.72 -31.61 -21.58
N GLU A 26 11.24 -32.81 -21.80
CA GLU A 26 10.99 -33.98 -20.95
C GLU A 26 11.48 -33.76 -19.50
N HIS A 27 12.68 -33.23 -19.32
CA HIS A 27 13.19 -32.92 -17.98
C HIS A 27 12.39 -31.83 -17.26
N PHE A 28 11.87 -30.87 -18.01
CA PHE A 28 10.98 -29.84 -17.45
C PHE A 28 9.64 -30.42 -17.02
N LYS A 29 9.05 -31.31 -17.84
CA LYS A 29 7.85 -32.06 -17.49
C LYS A 29 8.03 -32.85 -16.19
N ASP A 30 9.13 -33.61 -16.10
CA ASP A 30 9.47 -34.38 -14.91
C ASP A 30 9.58 -33.47 -13.66
N LEU A 31 10.19 -32.29 -13.83
CA LEU A 31 10.27 -31.31 -12.73
C LEU A 31 8.88 -30.88 -12.26
N LEU A 32 7.99 -30.48 -13.19
CA LEU A 32 6.64 -30.03 -12.85
C LEU A 32 5.86 -31.11 -12.11
N HIS A 33 5.90 -32.37 -12.56
CA HIS A 33 5.28 -33.48 -11.84
C HIS A 33 5.84 -33.70 -10.43
N HIS A 34 7.13 -33.46 -10.21
CA HIS A 34 7.71 -33.57 -8.87
C HIS A 34 7.35 -32.40 -7.95
N LEU A 35 7.18 -31.20 -8.51
CA LEU A 35 6.83 -30.00 -7.74
C LEU A 35 5.37 -30.01 -7.31
N TYR A 36 4.47 -30.50 -8.17
CA TYR A 36 3.02 -30.41 -8.02
C TYR A 36 2.34 -31.79 -7.90
N HIS A 37 3.04 -32.75 -7.37
CA HIS A 37 2.52 -34.12 -7.21
C HIS A 37 1.29 -34.18 -6.32
N GLY A 38 0.19 -34.68 -6.85
CA GLY A 38 -1.08 -34.84 -6.14
C GLY A 38 -2.08 -33.69 -6.32
N GLU A 39 -1.72 -32.65 -7.06
CA GLU A 39 -2.62 -31.56 -7.43
C GLU A 39 -3.29 -31.86 -8.77
N LYS A 40 -4.48 -32.49 -8.71
CA LYS A 40 -5.19 -33.01 -9.92
C LYS A 40 -5.51 -31.93 -10.95
N GLU A 41 -5.74 -30.70 -10.52
CA GLU A 41 -6.05 -29.57 -11.41
C GLU A 41 -4.81 -29.17 -12.21
N ILE A 42 -3.63 -29.23 -11.59
CA ILE A 42 -2.34 -28.89 -12.21
C ILE A 42 -1.86 -30.02 -13.14
N GLU A 43 -2.20 -31.30 -12.90
CA GLU A 43 -1.79 -32.41 -13.79
C GLU A 43 -2.25 -32.20 -15.24
N GLY A 44 -3.48 -31.72 -15.46
CA GLY A 44 -3.98 -31.40 -16.79
C GLY A 44 -3.23 -30.24 -17.47
N ILE A 45 -2.78 -29.28 -16.69
CA ILE A 45 -1.98 -28.12 -17.14
C ILE A 45 -0.56 -28.58 -17.49
N ILE A 46 0.07 -29.40 -16.66
CA ILE A 46 1.38 -29.98 -16.92
C ILE A 46 1.36 -30.78 -18.23
N ASP A 47 0.31 -31.55 -18.47
CA ASP A 47 0.14 -32.27 -19.71
C ASP A 47 -0.05 -31.32 -20.91
N ALA A 48 -0.79 -30.24 -20.76
CA ALA A 48 -0.94 -29.22 -21.81
C ALA A 48 0.37 -28.48 -22.13
N ILE A 49 1.17 -28.17 -21.11
CA ILE A 49 2.47 -27.50 -21.26
C ILE A 49 3.52 -28.45 -21.86
N SER A 50 3.42 -29.74 -21.55
CA SER A 50 4.48 -30.71 -21.79
C SER A 50 4.21 -31.71 -22.92
N ALA A 51 2.98 -31.81 -23.39
CA ALA A 51 2.57 -32.86 -24.32
C ALA A 51 3.12 -32.76 -25.75
N GLY A 52 3.96 -31.75 -26.05
CA GLY A 52 4.47 -31.53 -27.42
C GLY A 52 3.32 -31.38 -28.45
N SER A 53 2.11 -31.13 -27.99
CA SER A 53 0.97 -30.82 -28.85
C SER A 53 1.08 -29.36 -29.24
N GLU A 54 1.89 -29.13 -30.27
CA GLU A 54 1.92 -27.85 -30.99
C GLU A 54 0.49 -27.37 -31.20
N LYS A 55 0.09 -26.32 -30.46
CA LYS A 55 -1.25 -25.76 -30.66
C LYS A 55 -1.27 -24.87 -31.88
N THR A 56 -2.10 -25.21 -32.84
CA THR A 56 -2.23 -24.44 -34.06
C THR A 56 -2.86 -23.07 -33.78
N ILE A 57 -2.12 -22.02 -34.06
CA ILE A 57 -2.60 -20.65 -34.03
C ILE A 57 -2.98 -20.22 -35.45
N LEU A 58 -4.21 -19.71 -35.58
CA LEU A 58 -4.75 -19.24 -36.85
C LEU A 58 -4.56 -17.75 -37.01
N ASN A 59 -4.76 -17.26 -38.24
CA ASN A 59 -4.81 -15.83 -38.58
C ASN A 59 -3.50 -15.03 -38.34
N ILE A 60 -2.35 -15.67 -38.24
CA ILE A 60 -1.06 -14.98 -38.10
C ILE A 60 -0.86 -14.07 -39.33
N PRO A 61 -0.67 -12.76 -39.17
CA PRO A 61 -0.50 -11.82 -40.28
C PRO A 61 0.97 -11.78 -40.76
N ARG A 62 1.26 -12.58 -41.79
CA ARG A 62 2.58 -12.63 -42.41
C ARG A 62 2.48 -12.31 -43.90
N TYR A 63 3.27 -11.37 -44.41
CA TYR A 63 3.28 -10.95 -45.81
C TYR A 63 1.89 -10.63 -46.40
N ASN A 64 1.07 -9.90 -45.62
CA ASN A 64 -0.31 -9.53 -45.98
C ASN A 64 -1.24 -10.74 -46.27
N LYS A 65 -0.91 -11.91 -45.78
CA LYS A 65 -1.75 -13.11 -45.86
C LYS A 65 -1.93 -13.69 -44.46
N LYS A 66 -3.05 -14.42 -44.29
CA LYS A 66 -3.29 -15.18 -43.05
C LYS A 66 -2.57 -16.51 -43.13
N HIS A 67 -1.71 -16.78 -42.16
CA HIS A 67 -0.98 -18.03 -42.04
C HIS A 67 -1.43 -18.82 -40.80
N ARG A 68 -1.03 -20.08 -40.73
CA ARG A 68 -1.11 -20.91 -39.53
C ARG A 68 0.29 -21.04 -38.96
N GLY A 69 0.39 -21.01 -37.64
CA GLY A 69 1.60 -21.29 -36.90
C GLY A 69 1.30 -22.32 -35.81
N SER A 70 2.34 -22.72 -35.11
CA SER A 70 2.23 -23.69 -34.03
C SER A 70 3.09 -23.19 -32.89
N ALA A 71 2.48 -22.85 -31.76
CA ALA A 71 3.19 -22.50 -30.54
C ALA A 71 3.56 -23.78 -29.75
N ASP A 72 4.71 -23.77 -29.11
CA ASP A 72 5.12 -24.87 -28.25
C ASP A 72 4.16 -25.09 -27.10
N THR A 73 3.66 -23.99 -26.53
CA THR A 73 2.63 -24.02 -25.49
C THR A 73 1.67 -22.86 -25.66
N LEU A 74 0.38 -23.14 -25.68
CA LEU A 74 -0.71 -22.17 -25.53
C LEU A 74 -1.67 -22.73 -24.50
N TYR A 75 -1.71 -22.11 -23.33
CA TYR A 75 -2.62 -22.47 -22.25
C TYR A 75 -3.16 -21.20 -21.59
N ASN A 76 -4.49 -21.10 -21.49
CA ASN A 76 -5.13 -19.86 -21.06
C ASN A 76 -4.54 -18.64 -21.78
N ASN A 77 -4.01 -17.67 -21.05
CA ASN A 77 -3.39 -16.47 -21.58
C ASN A 77 -1.85 -16.56 -21.66
N ILE A 78 -1.28 -17.76 -21.66
CA ILE A 78 0.18 -17.98 -21.71
C ILE A 78 0.57 -18.57 -23.05
N ILE A 79 1.52 -17.96 -23.71
CA ILE A 79 2.15 -18.48 -24.93
C ILE A 79 3.65 -18.63 -24.66
N ILE A 80 4.15 -19.85 -24.77
CA ILE A 80 5.58 -20.15 -24.57
C ILE A 80 6.18 -20.63 -25.89
N GLU A 81 7.35 -20.09 -26.20
CA GLU A 81 8.21 -20.58 -27.24
C GLU A 81 9.51 -21.07 -26.63
N PHE A 82 9.82 -22.35 -26.84
CA PHE A 82 11.04 -22.98 -26.36
C PHE A 82 12.11 -22.96 -27.43
N GLU A 83 13.34 -22.76 -27.00
CA GLU A 83 14.50 -22.70 -27.84
C GLU A 83 15.64 -23.54 -27.24
N ASN A 84 16.51 -24.05 -28.09
CA ASN A 84 17.64 -24.82 -27.58
C ASN A 84 18.67 -23.92 -26.86
N GLU A 85 18.92 -22.72 -27.38
CA GLU A 85 19.83 -21.74 -26.80
C GLU A 85 19.30 -20.32 -27.02
N LEU A 86 18.73 -19.72 -25.99
CA LEU A 86 18.04 -18.43 -26.10
C LEU A 86 18.97 -17.26 -26.44
N LYS A 87 20.25 -17.31 -26.06
CA LYS A 87 21.23 -16.28 -26.42
C LYS A 87 21.35 -16.05 -27.93
N VAL A 88 21.15 -17.08 -28.72
CA VAL A 88 21.31 -17.04 -30.19
C VAL A 88 19.94 -16.79 -30.85
N SER A 89 18.88 -17.40 -30.34
CA SER A 89 17.56 -17.45 -30.98
C SER A 89 16.52 -16.51 -30.40
N PHE A 90 16.85 -15.70 -29.39
CA PHE A 90 15.86 -14.83 -28.72
C PHE A 90 15.14 -13.88 -29.67
N LYS A 91 15.81 -13.35 -30.68
CA LYS A 91 15.17 -12.51 -31.70
C LYS A 91 14.12 -13.29 -32.49
N HIS A 92 14.44 -14.53 -32.87
CA HIS A 92 13.53 -15.42 -33.61
C HIS A 92 12.32 -15.80 -32.74
N ALA A 93 12.55 -16.19 -31.48
CA ALA A 93 11.47 -16.50 -30.55
C ALA A 93 10.52 -15.30 -30.36
N LYS A 94 11.04 -14.06 -30.27
CA LYS A 94 10.19 -12.86 -30.20
C LYS A 94 9.34 -12.67 -31.46
N GLU A 95 9.88 -12.88 -32.65
CA GLU A 95 9.13 -12.78 -33.89
C GLU A 95 8.00 -13.82 -33.96
N GLN A 96 8.24 -15.04 -33.50
CA GLN A 96 7.21 -16.07 -33.40
C GLN A 96 6.13 -15.71 -32.38
N LEU A 97 6.51 -15.31 -31.18
CA LEU A 97 5.57 -14.87 -30.14
C LEU A 97 4.73 -13.68 -30.58
N ALA A 98 5.31 -12.72 -31.32
CA ALA A 98 4.56 -11.61 -31.90
C ALA A 98 3.49 -12.09 -32.90
N GLY A 99 3.88 -13.04 -33.76
CA GLY A 99 2.95 -13.66 -34.70
C GLY A 99 1.81 -14.39 -34.01
N TYR A 100 2.11 -15.16 -32.95
CA TYR A 100 1.12 -15.93 -32.21
C TYR A 100 0.12 -15.01 -31.48
N MET A 101 0.61 -13.98 -30.80
CA MET A 101 -0.23 -13.01 -30.12
C MET A 101 -1.15 -12.27 -31.09
N LEU A 102 -0.63 -11.81 -32.24
CA LEU A 102 -1.45 -11.18 -33.29
C LEU A 102 -2.48 -12.16 -33.88
N GLY A 103 -2.12 -13.43 -34.03
CA GLY A 103 -3.04 -14.47 -34.48
C GLY A 103 -4.21 -14.65 -33.52
N GLN A 104 -3.94 -14.69 -32.23
CA GLN A 104 -4.97 -14.78 -31.18
C GLN A 104 -5.82 -13.51 -31.15
N PHE A 105 -5.20 -12.34 -31.17
CA PHE A 105 -5.91 -11.06 -31.23
C PHE A 105 -6.89 -11.00 -32.41
N LYS A 106 -6.44 -11.37 -33.61
CA LYS A 106 -7.27 -11.39 -34.83
C LYS A 106 -8.31 -12.52 -34.84
N SER A 107 -8.22 -13.45 -33.90
CA SER A 107 -9.23 -14.49 -33.65
C SER A 107 -10.27 -14.07 -32.62
N GLY A 108 -10.12 -12.88 -32.01
CA GLY A 108 -11.05 -12.34 -31.02
C GLY A 108 -10.70 -12.63 -29.56
N GLU A 109 -9.53 -13.26 -29.31
CA GLU A 109 -9.09 -13.65 -27.95
C GLU A 109 -8.41 -12.49 -27.17
N GLY A 110 -8.41 -11.28 -27.72
CA GLY A 110 -7.74 -10.11 -27.10
C GLY A 110 -6.23 -10.13 -27.27
N TYR A 111 -5.53 -9.30 -26.48
CA TYR A 111 -4.07 -9.16 -26.53
C TYR A 111 -3.38 -9.36 -25.17
N ASN A 112 -4.14 -9.69 -24.12
CA ASN A 112 -3.63 -9.89 -22.77
C ASN A 112 -3.01 -11.28 -22.60
N PHE A 113 -1.88 -11.51 -23.27
CA PHE A 113 -1.12 -12.75 -23.17
C PHE A 113 0.19 -12.53 -22.41
N THR A 114 0.55 -13.48 -21.57
CA THR A 114 1.90 -13.62 -21.04
C THR A 114 2.74 -14.35 -22.07
N LEU A 115 3.66 -13.65 -22.72
CA LEU A 115 4.52 -14.20 -23.76
C LEU A 115 5.88 -14.55 -23.16
N ILE A 116 6.30 -15.80 -23.29
CA ILE A 116 7.53 -16.32 -22.68
C ILE A 116 8.40 -16.98 -23.75
N ALA A 117 9.67 -16.59 -23.82
CA ALA A 117 10.70 -17.32 -24.55
C ALA A 117 11.65 -17.98 -23.55
N SER A 118 11.98 -19.30 -23.74
CA SER A 118 12.83 -20.00 -22.78
C SER A 118 13.74 -21.04 -23.43
N ASP A 119 14.94 -21.20 -22.86
CA ASP A 119 15.84 -22.33 -23.09
C ASP A 119 15.92 -23.27 -21.88
N PHE A 120 14.86 -23.23 -21.01
CA PHE A 120 14.72 -24.00 -19.77
C PHE A 120 15.65 -23.57 -18.61
N ILE A 121 16.56 -22.63 -18.84
CA ILE A 121 17.39 -21.97 -17.83
C ILE A 121 17.07 -20.48 -17.80
N ASN A 122 17.02 -19.86 -18.96
CA ASN A 122 16.66 -18.45 -19.13
C ASN A 122 15.19 -18.38 -19.55
N TRP A 123 14.41 -17.65 -18.80
CA TRP A 123 12.98 -17.42 -19.01
C TRP A 123 12.76 -15.94 -19.24
N LYS A 124 12.44 -15.56 -20.45
CA LYS A 124 12.29 -14.16 -20.86
C LYS A 124 10.82 -13.85 -21.11
N VAL A 125 10.25 -13.05 -20.22
CA VAL A 125 8.89 -12.50 -20.39
C VAL A 125 8.97 -11.29 -21.31
N VAL A 126 8.09 -11.24 -22.31
CA VAL A 126 8.01 -10.12 -23.25
C VAL A 126 6.59 -9.61 -23.36
N THR A 127 6.43 -8.33 -23.68
CA THR A 127 5.14 -7.66 -23.83
C THR A 127 5.15 -6.79 -25.09
N PRO A 128 4.00 -6.60 -25.75
CA PRO A 128 3.88 -5.65 -26.85
C PRO A 128 4.24 -4.22 -26.43
N ASP A 129 4.85 -3.48 -27.34
CA ASP A 129 5.09 -2.05 -27.13
C ASP A 129 3.75 -1.31 -27.01
N VAL A 130 3.60 -0.56 -25.91
CA VAL A 130 2.35 0.16 -25.57
C VAL A 130 1.91 1.11 -26.69
N SER A 131 2.87 1.71 -27.43
CA SER A 131 2.58 2.62 -28.54
C SER A 131 1.97 1.94 -29.77
N GLN A 132 1.96 0.62 -29.81
CA GLN A 132 1.43 -0.17 -30.92
C GLN A 132 0.07 -0.82 -30.62
N LEU A 133 -0.41 -0.77 -29.37
CA LEU A 133 -1.65 -1.45 -28.97
C LEU A 133 -2.88 -0.96 -29.75
N ASP A 134 -2.92 0.31 -30.13
CA ASP A 134 -4.02 0.90 -30.92
C ASP A 134 -4.01 0.44 -32.39
N LYS A 135 -2.94 -0.21 -32.86
CA LYS A 135 -2.71 -0.56 -34.26
C LYS A 135 -2.63 -2.07 -34.52
N LEU A 136 -2.89 -2.90 -33.50
CA LEU A 136 -2.73 -4.37 -33.59
C LEU A 136 -3.50 -4.98 -34.79
N ASP A 137 -4.67 -4.42 -35.16
CA ASP A 137 -5.45 -4.89 -36.31
C ASP A 137 -4.70 -4.78 -37.63
N SER A 138 -3.83 -3.77 -37.77
CA SER A 138 -3.11 -3.46 -39.00
C SER A 138 -1.70 -4.04 -39.06
N LEU A 139 -1.13 -4.43 -37.93
CA LEU A 139 0.26 -4.90 -37.87
C LEU A 139 0.46 -6.30 -38.45
N GLN A 140 1.64 -6.52 -39.01
CA GLN A 140 2.18 -7.81 -39.39
C GLN A 140 3.09 -8.34 -38.26
N GLU A 141 3.38 -9.64 -38.23
CA GLU A 141 4.19 -10.26 -37.16
C GLU A 141 5.57 -9.58 -36.95
N HIS A 142 6.23 -9.18 -38.03
CA HIS A 142 7.55 -8.54 -38.00
C HIS A 142 7.52 -7.05 -37.62
N GLU A 143 6.35 -6.44 -37.60
CA GLU A 143 6.13 -5.02 -37.26
C GLU A 143 5.82 -4.85 -35.77
N LEU A 144 5.29 -5.89 -35.11
CA LEU A 144 4.99 -5.84 -33.69
C LEU A 144 6.29 -5.94 -32.89
N ILE A 145 6.55 -4.91 -32.12
CA ILE A 145 7.71 -4.84 -31.23
C ILE A 145 7.33 -5.49 -29.89
N LEU A 146 8.07 -6.53 -29.52
CA LEU A 146 8.00 -7.11 -28.19
C LEU A 146 9.20 -6.64 -27.34
N ASN A 147 8.92 -6.00 -26.23
CA ASN A 147 9.90 -5.56 -25.26
C ASN A 147 10.07 -6.62 -24.16
N GLU A 148 11.30 -6.88 -23.75
CA GLU A 148 11.56 -7.73 -22.57
C GLU A 148 11.12 -7.00 -21.31
N VAL A 149 10.49 -7.72 -20.40
CA VAL A 149 10.18 -7.29 -19.04
C VAL A 149 11.22 -7.88 -18.09
N PRO A 150 12.34 -7.17 -17.80
CA PRO A 150 13.45 -7.72 -17.02
C PRO A 150 13.04 -8.16 -15.62
N THR A 151 12.10 -7.45 -14.99
CA THR A 151 11.57 -7.75 -13.64
C THR A 151 10.74 -9.04 -13.60
N ALA A 152 10.11 -9.42 -14.71
CA ALA A 152 9.36 -10.67 -14.86
C ALA A 152 10.20 -11.80 -15.45
N SER A 153 11.35 -11.49 -16.08
CA SER A 153 12.27 -12.48 -16.65
C SER A 153 13.09 -13.16 -15.55
N PHE A 154 13.43 -14.45 -15.75
CA PHE A 154 14.17 -15.22 -14.75
C PHE A 154 15.33 -16.01 -15.37
N THR A 155 16.45 -16.09 -14.67
CA THR A 155 17.57 -16.97 -15.02
C THR A 155 17.86 -17.91 -13.86
N LEU A 156 17.62 -19.21 -14.07
CA LEU A 156 17.79 -20.24 -13.05
C LEU A 156 19.27 -20.49 -12.73
N THR A 157 19.60 -20.44 -11.45
CA THR A 157 20.90 -20.80 -10.87
C THR A 157 20.69 -21.71 -9.65
N GLU A 158 21.77 -22.30 -9.12
CA GLU A 158 21.66 -23.11 -7.90
C GLU A 158 21.25 -22.27 -6.68
N ASN A 159 21.62 -20.98 -6.66
CA ASN A 159 21.37 -20.09 -5.53
C ASN A 159 19.95 -19.54 -5.48
N ASN A 160 19.23 -19.51 -6.61
CA ASN A 160 17.87 -19.00 -6.71
C ASN A 160 16.83 -20.07 -7.06
N ALA A 161 17.14 -21.33 -6.79
CA ALA A 161 16.24 -22.45 -7.09
C ALA A 161 14.91 -22.37 -6.35
N GLU A 162 14.88 -21.83 -5.14
CA GLU A 162 13.63 -21.57 -4.41
C GLU A 162 12.80 -20.48 -5.08
N ASP A 163 13.44 -19.42 -5.56
CA ASP A 163 12.77 -18.33 -6.28
C ASP A 163 12.16 -18.83 -7.60
N PHE A 164 12.81 -19.81 -8.24
CA PHE A 164 12.30 -20.42 -9.46
C PHE A 164 11.00 -21.21 -9.25
N TYR A 165 10.84 -21.87 -8.11
CA TYR A 165 9.56 -22.53 -7.77
C TYR A 165 8.42 -21.52 -7.80
N TYR A 166 8.59 -20.40 -7.10
CA TYR A 166 7.57 -19.35 -7.05
C TYR A 166 7.34 -18.69 -8.42
N TRP A 167 8.40 -18.56 -9.22
CA TRP A 167 8.28 -18.03 -10.57
C TRP A 167 7.43 -18.96 -11.47
N ILE A 168 7.69 -20.28 -11.43
CA ILE A 168 6.89 -21.26 -12.18
C ILE A 168 5.43 -21.23 -11.75
N ASP A 169 5.19 -21.31 -10.46
CA ASP A 169 3.84 -21.34 -9.89
C ASP A 169 3.01 -20.19 -10.43
N ARG A 170 3.59 -19.02 -10.43
CA ARG A 170 2.96 -17.80 -10.85
C ARG A 170 2.72 -17.69 -12.36
N PHE A 171 3.73 -17.97 -13.18
CA PHE A 171 3.66 -17.70 -14.61
C PHE A 171 3.06 -18.84 -15.42
N LEU A 172 3.12 -20.08 -14.92
CA LEU A 172 2.65 -21.24 -15.66
C LEU A 172 1.31 -21.77 -15.16
N PHE A 173 0.96 -21.54 -13.90
CA PHE A 173 -0.25 -22.09 -13.29
C PHE A 173 -1.25 -21.02 -12.87
N LYS A 174 -1.13 -19.79 -13.39
CA LYS A 174 -2.03 -18.70 -13.09
C LYS A 174 -3.47 -19.05 -13.50
N GLU A 175 -4.34 -19.18 -12.51
CA GLU A 175 -5.78 -19.23 -12.69
C GLU A 175 -6.36 -17.86 -13.09
N GLU A 176 -7.56 -17.81 -13.66
CA GLU A 176 -8.30 -16.55 -13.81
C GLU A 176 -8.45 -15.89 -12.43
N LYS A 177 -8.06 -14.60 -12.33
CA LYS A 177 -8.20 -13.86 -11.08
C LYS A 177 -9.65 -13.91 -10.60
N GLN A 178 -9.83 -14.30 -9.35
CA GLN A 178 -11.14 -14.32 -8.72
C GLN A 178 -11.56 -12.91 -8.32
N LYS A 179 -12.86 -12.59 -8.49
CA LYS A 179 -13.37 -11.31 -8.01
C LYS A 179 -13.11 -11.18 -6.50
N ALA A 180 -12.50 -10.06 -6.08
CA ALA A 180 -12.25 -9.73 -4.68
C ALA A 180 -13.56 -9.36 -3.99
N THR A 181 -14.27 -10.37 -3.48
CA THR A 181 -15.44 -10.17 -2.60
C THR A 181 -15.01 -10.24 -1.15
N LEU A 182 -15.73 -9.55 -0.26
CA LEU A 182 -15.45 -9.54 1.17
C LEU A 182 -15.22 -10.95 1.73
N LYS A 183 -16.16 -11.86 1.47
CA LYS A 183 -16.09 -13.25 1.94
C LYS A 183 -14.84 -13.99 1.47
N ARG A 184 -14.46 -13.86 0.19
CA ARG A 184 -13.27 -14.55 -0.35
C ARG A 184 -11.99 -13.97 0.23
N ILE A 185 -11.95 -12.66 0.45
CA ILE A 185 -10.79 -12.00 1.05
C ILE A 185 -10.67 -12.37 2.53
N GLU A 186 -11.78 -12.49 3.28
CA GLU A 186 -11.78 -13.02 4.64
C GLU A 186 -11.30 -14.48 4.69
N GLU A 187 -11.75 -15.32 3.77
CA GLU A 187 -11.30 -16.72 3.66
C GLU A 187 -9.78 -16.81 3.33
N ALA A 188 -9.26 -15.92 2.49
CA ALA A 188 -7.86 -15.93 2.06
C ALA A 188 -6.89 -15.31 3.08
N PHE A 189 -7.30 -14.28 3.79
CA PHE A 189 -6.41 -13.48 4.65
C PHE A 189 -6.85 -13.40 6.12
N GLY A 190 -8.03 -13.90 6.46
CA GLY A 190 -8.59 -13.84 7.81
C GLY A 190 -8.01 -14.87 8.77
N TYR A 191 -8.56 -14.92 9.98
CA TYR A 191 -8.01 -15.66 11.12
C TYR A 191 -7.78 -17.16 10.88
N GLN A 192 -8.62 -17.80 10.07
CA GLN A 192 -8.51 -19.22 9.78
C GLN A 192 -7.70 -19.53 8.51
N SER A 193 -7.27 -18.51 7.79
CA SER A 193 -6.53 -18.72 6.55
C SER A 193 -5.12 -19.27 6.82
N PRO A 194 -4.62 -20.18 5.98
CA PRO A 194 -3.25 -20.66 6.07
C PRO A 194 -2.22 -19.54 5.96
N VAL A 195 -2.52 -18.53 5.13
CA VAL A 195 -1.66 -17.36 4.92
C VAL A 195 -1.52 -16.57 6.22
N PHE A 196 -2.63 -16.22 6.87
CA PHE A 196 -2.57 -15.50 8.14
C PHE A 196 -1.84 -16.29 9.23
N ILE A 197 -2.19 -17.56 9.42
CA ILE A 197 -1.60 -18.42 10.47
C ILE A 197 -0.08 -18.48 10.31
N GLU A 198 0.42 -18.68 9.10
CA GLU A 198 1.85 -18.76 8.83
C GLU A 198 2.52 -17.38 8.98
N CYS A 199 1.92 -16.32 8.43
CA CYS A 199 2.46 -14.96 8.54
C CYS A 199 2.51 -14.50 10.00
N PHE A 200 1.44 -14.72 10.77
CA PHE A 200 1.39 -14.36 12.19
C PHE A 200 2.49 -15.05 12.98
N ARG A 201 2.72 -16.36 12.74
CA ARG A 201 3.77 -17.14 13.39
C ARG A 201 5.17 -16.58 13.10
N GLU A 202 5.48 -16.30 11.83
CA GLU A 202 6.80 -15.82 11.43
C GLU A 202 7.03 -14.37 11.89
N ILE A 203 6.03 -13.49 11.78
CA ILE A 203 6.14 -12.11 12.29
C ILE A 203 6.34 -12.12 13.81
N SER A 204 5.55 -12.91 14.56
CA SER A 204 5.68 -13.02 16.03
C SER A 204 7.08 -13.46 16.45
N LYS A 205 7.64 -14.43 15.75
CA LYS A 205 9.00 -14.94 16.01
C LYS A 205 10.06 -13.85 15.81
N VAL A 206 9.98 -13.12 14.72
CA VAL A 206 10.92 -12.03 14.42
C VAL A 206 10.71 -10.86 15.36
N PHE A 207 9.47 -10.49 15.66
CA PHE A 207 9.13 -9.40 16.55
C PHE A 207 9.59 -9.64 17.99
N ALA A 208 9.50 -10.87 18.50
CA ALA A 208 9.97 -11.21 19.86
C ALA A 208 11.46 -10.88 20.07
N ASP A 209 12.28 -10.92 19.01
CA ASP A 209 13.65 -10.44 19.05
C ASP A 209 13.75 -8.94 18.72
N ALA A 210 13.06 -8.49 17.70
CA ALA A 210 13.11 -7.11 17.20
C ALA A 210 12.74 -6.07 18.27
N LYS A 211 11.71 -6.31 19.08
CA LYS A 211 11.25 -5.39 20.13
C LYS A 211 12.28 -5.10 21.23
N LYS A 212 13.41 -5.82 21.26
CA LYS A 212 14.53 -5.57 22.20
C LYS A 212 15.47 -4.48 21.71
N TYR A 213 15.37 -4.06 20.46
CA TYR A 213 16.27 -3.09 19.83
C TYR A 213 15.59 -1.72 19.70
N GLY A 214 16.42 -0.66 19.82
CA GLY A 214 15.97 0.71 20.01
C GLY A 214 14.92 1.21 19.03
N GLU A 215 15.05 0.94 17.71
CA GLU A 215 14.10 1.40 16.70
C GLU A 215 12.73 0.75 16.81
N VAL A 216 12.67 -0.58 16.86
CA VAL A 216 11.40 -1.32 16.93
C VAL A 216 10.75 -1.13 18.30
N GLN A 217 11.54 -1.08 19.37
CA GLN A 217 11.05 -0.77 20.70
C GLN A 217 10.37 0.61 20.72
N VAL A 218 10.97 1.63 20.14
CA VAL A 218 10.40 2.98 20.09
C VAL A 218 9.10 2.98 19.28
N SER A 219 9.07 2.37 18.10
CA SER A 219 7.85 2.25 17.29
C SER A 219 6.72 1.57 18.05
N TYR A 220 7.01 0.46 18.72
CA TYR A 220 6.05 -0.28 19.52
C TYR A 220 5.52 0.51 20.72
N GLU A 221 6.40 1.17 21.50
CA GLU A 221 5.99 1.99 22.66
C GLU A 221 5.20 3.23 22.22
N GLN A 222 5.56 3.86 21.11
CA GLN A 222 4.80 4.99 20.58
C GLN A 222 3.44 4.56 20.03
N TRP A 223 3.36 3.43 19.34
CA TRP A 223 2.09 2.85 18.92
C TRP A 223 1.17 2.58 20.12
N LYS A 224 1.68 1.96 21.19
CA LYS A 224 0.96 1.74 22.45
C LYS A 224 0.49 3.05 23.07
N LYS A 225 1.39 4.04 23.16
CA LYS A 225 1.06 5.37 23.70
C LYS A 225 -0.02 6.05 22.87
N PHE A 226 0.09 5.97 21.55
CA PHE A 226 -0.87 6.59 20.64
C PHE A 226 -2.28 6.00 20.83
N LEU A 227 -2.39 4.70 20.88
CA LEU A 227 -3.66 4.01 21.17
C LEU A 227 -4.15 4.26 22.60
N SER A 228 -3.25 4.33 23.58
CA SER A 228 -3.65 4.55 24.97
C SER A 228 -4.22 5.95 25.24
N ILE A 229 -3.92 6.94 24.42
CA ILE A 229 -4.51 8.29 24.52
C ILE A 229 -6.03 8.22 24.33
N ALA A 230 -6.46 7.48 23.31
CA ALA A 230 -7.87 7.37 22.98
C ALA A 230 -8.60 6.28 23.80
N TYR A 231 -7.93 5.16 24.07
CA TYR A 231 -8.59 3.91 24.48
C TYR A 231 -8.15 3.40 25.86
N GLY A 232 -7.15 3.99 26.47
CA GLY A 232 -6.56 3.50 27.70
C GLY A 232 -5.64 2.29 27.49
N SER A 233 -5.36 1.50 28.55
CA SER A 233 -4.54 0.30 28.44
C SER A 233 -5.36 -0.88 27.90
N PHE A 234 -4.85 -1.58 26.91
CA PHE A 234 -5.42 -2.85 26.43
C PHE A 234 -4.47 -4.02 26.70
N ALA A 235 -5.07 -5.19 26.94
CA ALA A 235 -4.34 -6.43 27.15
C ALA A 235 -3.80 -6.96 25.82
N ASP A 236 -2.73 -7.78 25.88
CA ASP A 236 -2.15 -8.47 24.71
C ASP A 236 -1.67 -7.57 23.56
N SER A 237 -0.99 -6.50 23.92
CA SER A 237 -0.47 -5.52 22.95
C SER A 237 0.55 -6.12 21.94
N ASP A 238 1.25 -7.22 22.27
CA ASP A 238 2.21 -7.87 21.37
C ASP A 238 1.49 -8.49 20.16
N ASN A 239 0.44 -9.29 20.40
CA ASN A 239 -0.34 -9.92 19.34
C ASN A 239 -1.06 -8.88 18.49
N ALA A 240 -1.64 -7.86 19.10
CA ALA A 240 -2.26 -6.77 18.37
C ALA A 240 -1.26 -6.04 17.44
N PHE A 241 -0.05 -5.76 17.92
CA PHE A 241 0.99 -5.14 17.11
C PHE A 241 1.43 -6.02 15.92
N VAL A 242 1.54 -7.32 16.13
CA VAL A 242 1.85 -8.29 15.07
C VAL A 242 0.73 -8.37 14.03
N ILE A 243 -0.53 -8.41 14.45
CA ILE A 243 -1.70 -8.38 13.55
C ILE A 243 -1.71 -7.08 12.74
N HIS A 244 -1.50 -5.93 13.39
CA HIS A 244 -1.42 -4.64 12.70
C HIS A 244 -0.25 -4.58 11.70
N THR A 245 0.89 -5.19 12.04
CA THR A 245 2.03 -5.30 11.12
C THR A 245 1.65 -6.14 9.88
N TYR A 246 0.99 -7.28 10.08
CA TYR A 246 0.49 -8.12 8.99
C TYR A 246 -0.48 -7.35 8.08
N LEU A 247 -1.46 -6.68 8.66
CA LEU A 247 -2.44 -5.89 7.92
C LEU A 247 -1.81 -4.69 7.18
N SER A 248 -0.78 -4.07 7.75
CA SER A 248 -0.01 -3.02 7.06
C SER A 248 0.74 -3.57 5.84
N ILE A 249 1.32 -4.78 5.94
CA ILE A 249 1.95 -5.45 4.79
C ILE A 249 0.90 -5.75 3.72
N LEU A 250 -0.23 -6.36 4.11
CA LEU A 250 -1.34 -6.70 3.22
C LEU A 250 -1.84 -5.45 2.46
N ALA A 251 -2.09 -4.36 3.18
CA ALA A 251 -2.58 -3.10 2.61
C ALA A 251 -1.61 -2.51 1.57
N LYS A 252 -0.30 -2.55 1.84
CA LYS A 252 0.74 -2.02 0.94
C LYS A 252 0.87 -2.85 -0.33
N VAL A 253 0.88 -4.18 -0.19
CA VAL A 253 0.98 -5.09 -1.35
C VAL A 253 -0.29 -5.02 -2.20
N LEU A 254 -1.48 -4.98 -1.59
CA LEU A 254 -2.75 -4.82 -2.29
C LEU A 254 -2.81 -3.51 -3.08
N ALA A 255 -2.39 -2.40 -2.47
CA ALA A 255 -2.35 -1.11 -3.17
C ALA A 255 -1.41 -1.14 -4.39
N TYR A 256 -0.27 -1.82 -4.28
CA TYR A 256 0.64 -1.99 -5.42
C TYR A 256 0.00 -2.82 -6.53
N GLU A 257 -0.66 -3.93 -6.21
CA GLU A 257 -1.35 -4.79 -7.17
C GLU A 257 -2.40 -4.01 -7.99
N VAL A 258 -3.17 -3.14 -7.34
CA VAL A 258 -4.17 -2.29 -8.02
C VAL A 258 -3.54 -1.34 -9.03
N LEU A 259 -2.33 -0.84 -8.76
CA LEU A 259 -1.66 0.17 -9.58
C LEU A 259 -0.82 -0.43 -10.71
N SER A 260 -0.14 -1.57 -10.45
CA SER A 260 0.92 -2.06 -11.33
C SER A 260 0.42 -2.94 -12.46
N ASN A 261 -0.63 -3.72 -12.27
CA ASN A 261 -0.97 -4.90 -13.09
C ASN A 261 0.20 -5.92 -13.23
N ASP A 262 1.27 -5.75 -12.45
CA ASP A 262 2.43 -6.62 -12.48
C ASP A 262 2.34 -7.61 -11.34
N ASP A 263 2.06 -8.83 -11.67
CA ASP A 263 1.91 -9.90 -10.68
C ASP A 263 3.25 -10.36 -10.11
N PHE A 264 4.40 -9.88 -10.57
CA PHE A 264 5.69 -10.30 -10.04
C PHE A 264 6.33 -9.22 -9.16
N ILE A 265 6.53 -9.59 -7.91
CA ILE A 265 7.20 -8.73 -6.94
C ILE A 265 8.52 -9.40 -6.56
N ASP A 266 9.63 -8.90 -7.08
CA ASP A 266 10.96 -9.32 -6.65
C ASP A 266 11.33 -8.72 -5.27
N ASP A 267 12.49 -9.10 -4.74
CA ASP A 267 12.92 -8.65 -3.42
C ASP A 267 13.14 -7.12 -3.35
N ASP A 268 13.60 -6.50 -4.42
CA ASP A 268 13.88 -5.06 -4.44
C ASP A 268 12.58 -4.26 -4.64
N GLU A 269 11.65 -4.78 -5.44
CA GLU A 269 10.30 -4.23 -5.53
C GLU A 269 9.54 -4.37 -4.21
N MET A 270 9.61 -5.53 -3.56
CA MET A 270 8.98 -5.72 -2.26
C MET A 270 9.51 -4.72 -1.22
N LYS A 271 10.83 -4.48 -1.17
CA LYS A 271 11.39 -3.43 -0.31
C LYS A 271 10.84 -2.05 -0.67
N ALA A 272 10.75 -1.76 -1.97
CA ALA A 272 10.22 -0.49 -2.47
C ALA A 272 8.71 -0.32 -2.19
N ILE A 273 7.93 -1.41 -2.15
CA ILE A 273 6.53 -1.41 -1.72
C ILE A 273 6.44 -1.12 -0.22
N LEU A 274 7.20 -1.85 0.58
CA LEU A 274 7.14 -1.73 2.04
C LEU A 274 7.60 -0.36 2.55
N ASN A 275 8.59 0.25 1.92
CA ASN A 275 9.07 1.60 2.25
C ASN A 275 8.36 2.74 1.48
N GLY A 276 7.50 2.39 0.54
CA GLY A 276 6.67 3.35 -0.21
C GLY A 276 7.32 3.99 -1.43
N SER A 277 8.62 3.76 -1.69
CA SER A 277 9.33 4.41 -2.80
C SER A 277 8.78 3.99 -4.18
N ILE A 278 8.21 2.80 -4.31
CA ILE A 278 7.59 2.32 -5.56
C ILE A 278 6.42 3.22 -6.00
N PHE A 279 5.63 3.72 -5.05
CA PHE A 279 4.46 4.54 -5.33
C PHE A 279 4.82 5.89 -5.96
N HIS A 280 6.05 6.37 -5.76
CA HIS A 280 6.56 7.57 -6.43
C HIS A 280 6.66 7.41 -7.96
N LYS A 281 6.85 6.19 -8.47
CA LYS A 281 6.80 5.91 -9.92
C LYS A 281 5.41 6.21 -10.50
N TYR A 282 4.36 6.09 -9.68
CA TYR A 282 2.97 6.39 -10.02
C TYR A 282 2.54 7.80 -9.60
N ASN A 283 3.48 8.68 -9.31
CA ASN A 283 3.25 10.03 -8.80
C ASN A 283 2.49 10.13 -7.47
N ILE A 284 2.35 9.05 -6.71
CA ILE A 284 1.73 9.02 -5.38
C ILE A 284 2.82 9.23 -4.34
N ARG A 285 2.70 10.26 -3.47
CA ARG A 285 3.79 10.73 -2.61
C ARG A 285 3.72 10.30 -1.16
N ASN A 286 2.54 10.18 -0.58
CA ASN A 286 2.35 9.92 0.85
C ASN A 286 1.51 8.67 1.13
N PHE A 287 1.59 7.66 0.27
CA PHE A 287 0.87 6.40 0.50
C PHE A 287 1.45 5.64 1.69
N VAL A 288 2.76 5.47 1.73
CA VAL A 288 3.47 4.88 2.87
C VAL A 288 4.28 5.97 3.54
N ASP A 289 3.96 6.22 4.79
CA ASP A 289 4.77 7.04 5.69
C ASP A 289 5.67 6.12 6.54
N ASN A 290 6.70 6.66 7.19
CA ASN A 290 7.47 5.93 8.20
C ASN A 290 6.59 5.74 9.45
N ASP A 291 5.58 4.86 9.31
CA ASP A 291 4.62 4.52 10.34
C ASP A 291 5.22 3.57 11.40
N PHE A 292 4.41 3.15 12.36
CA PHE A 292 4.86 2.22 13.41
C PHE A 292 5.25 0.84 12.88
N PHE A 293 4.86 0.50 11.64
CA PHE A 293 5.03 -0.82 11.03
C PHE A 293 6.14 -0.87 9.99
N HIS A 294 6.88 0.23 9.80
CA HIS A 294 7.96 0.33 8.80
C HIS A 294 9.16 -0.59 9.11
N TRP A 295 9.31 -1.04 10.35
CA TRP A 295 10.44 -1.87 10.81
C TRP A 295 10.68 -3.12 9.95
N VAL A 296 9.64 -3.67 9.30
CA VAL A 296 9.70 -4.89 8.49
C VAL A 296 10.61 -4.79 7.26
N HIS A 297 10.82 -3.60 6.70
CA HIS A 297 11.68 -3.39 5.53
C HIS A 297 13.15 -3.16 5.91
N GLY A 298 13.46 -2.95 7.19
CA GLY A 298 14.82 -2.77 7.67
C GLY A 298 15.74 -3.93 7.26
N SER A 299 16.98 -3.63 6.91
CA SER A 299 17.95 -4.61 6.40
C SER A 299 18.12 -5.85 7.28
N ARG A 300 17.91 -5.70 8.59
CA ARG A 300 17.97 -6.78 9.58
C ARG A 300 16.76 -7.71 9.53
N TYR A 301 15.58 -7.19 9.21
CA TYR A 301 14.30 -7.91 9.36
C TYR A 301 13.72 -8.38 8.03
N PHE A 302 14.09 -7.75 6.92
CA PHE A 302 13.57 -8.10 5.61
C PHE A 302 13.80 -9.57 5.26
N GLN A 303 15.04 -10.06 5.37
CA GLN A 303 15.35 -11.45 5.02
C GLN A 303 14.62 -12.49 5.89
N PRO A 304 14.57 -12.36 7.23
CA PRO A 304 13.75 -13.22 8.07
C PRO A 304 12.25 -13.22 7.73
N LEU A 305 11.70 -12.09 7.25
CA LEU A 305 10.29 -11.94 6.91
C LEU A 305 9.97 -12.18 5.43
N LYS A 306 10.96 -12.47 4.59
CA LYS A 306 10.79 -12.67 3.14
C LYS A 306 9.67 -13.68 2.79
N LYS A 307 9.53 -14.75 3.57
CA LYS A 307 8.46 -15.73 3.40
C LYS A 307 7.08 -15.11 3.59
N VAL A 308 6.93 -14.24 4.58
CA VAL A 308 5.66 -13.52 4.85
C VAL A 308 5.28 -12.68 3.63
N PHE A 309 6.22 -11.89 3.12
CA PHE A 309 5.98 -11.01 1.98
C PHE A 309 5.54 -11.80 0.74
N ARG A 310 6.19 -12.93 0.49
CA ARG A 310 5.87 -13.80 -0.64
C ARG A 310 4.49 -14.45 -0.51
N LEU A 311 4.16 -14.97 0.66
CA LEU A 311 2.84 -15.57 0.90
C LEU A 311 1.72 -14.54 0.66
N VAL A 312 1.87 -13.33 1.20
CA VAL A 312 0.89 -12.26 1.00
C VAL A 312 0.78 -11.87 -0.48
N ALA A 313 1.92 -11.68 -1.17
CA ALA A 313 1.92 -11.29 -2.57
C ALA A 313 1.31 -12.37 -3.48
N GLN A 314 1.64 -13.63 -3.26
CA GLN A 314 1.08 -14.75 -4.01
C GLN A 314 -0.43 -14.84 -3.86
N GLU A 315 -0.93 -14.75 -2.64
CA GLU A 315 -2.36 -14.83 -2.39
C GLU A 315 -3.12 -13.64 -2.98
N ILE A 316 -2.58 -12.42 -2.87
CA ILE A 316 -3.16 -11.22 -3.49
C ILE A 316 -3.26 -11.38 -5.02
N ALA A 317 -2.26 -11.98 -5.65
CA ALA A 317 -2.23 -12.16 -7.11
C ALA A 317 -3.37 -13.04 -7.65
N HIS A 318 -4.03 -13.83 -6.82
CA HIS A 318 -5.21 -14.62 -7.19
C HIS A 318 -6.49 -13.78 -7.35
N PHE A 319 -6.50 -12.52 -6.92
CA PHE A 319 -7.70 -11.69 -6.88
C PHE A 319 -7.66 -10.54 -7.88
N ASP A 320 -8.83 -10.22 -8.44
CA ASP A 320 -9.07 -9.00 -9.22
C ASP A 320 -9.68 -7.92 -8.30
N PHE A 321 -8.93 -6.86 -8.07
CA PHE A 321 -9.33 -5.69 -7.27
C PHE A 321 -9.77 -4.51 -8.14
N THR A 322 -10.04 -4.69 -9.42
CA THR A 322 -10.36 -3.58 -10.33
C THR A 322 -11.61 -2.82 -9.90
N ASN A 323 -12.62 -3.52 -9.39
CA ASN A 323 -13.87 -2.93 -8.90
C ASN A 323 -14.39 -3.75 -7.71
N PRO A 324 -13.83 -3.60 -6.51
CA PRO A 324 -14.35 -4.28 -5.33
C PRO A 324 -15.70 -3.65 -4.93
N ASP A 325 -16.70 -4.48 -4.69
CA ASP A 325 -18.05 -4.02 -4.31
C ASP A 325 -18.09 -3.47 -2.88
N GLU A 326 -17.13 -3.84 -2.03
CA GLU A 326 -17.09 -3.57 -0.60
C GLU A 326 -15.68 -3.17 -0.14
N ASP A 327 -15.57 -2.67 1.08
CA ASP A 327 -14.29 -2.40 1.74
C ASP A 327 -13.66 -3.71 2.23
N VAL A 328 -12.83 -4.30 1.36
CA VAL A 328 -12.25 -5.64 1.58
C VAL A 328 -11.27 -5.70 2.76
N LEU A 329 -10.53 -4.63 3.02
CA LEU A 329 -9.60 -4.59 4.16
C LEU A 329 -10.32 -4.48 5.49
N LYS A 330 -11.46 -3.80 5.53
CA LYS A 330 -12.32 -3.73 6.70
C LYS A 330 -12.75 -5.12 7.18
N GLY A 331 -13.17 -5.98 6.26
CA GLY A 331 -13.59 -7.34 6.59
C GLY A 331 -12.48 -8.15 7.25
N VAL A 332 -11.30 -8.16 6.65
CA VAL A 332 -10.13 -8.85 7.23
C VAL A 332 -9.78 -8.31 8.62
N TYR A 333 -9.78 -7.00 8.79
CA TYR A 333 -9.53 -6.39 10.10
C TYR A 333 -10.58 -6.81 11.13
N GLN A 334 -11.87 -6.78 10.76
CA GLN A 334 -12.97 -7.16 11.65
C GLN A 334 -12.90 -8.63 12.08
N GLU A 335 -12.37 -9.49 11.25
CA GLU A 335 -12.19 -10.90 11.58
C GLU A 335 -10.97 -11.13 12.48
N LEU A 336 -9.86 -10.41 12.23
CA LEU A 336 -8.60 -10.61 12.96
C LEU A 336 -8.57 -9.96 14.34
N ILE A 337 -9.34 -8.90 14.57
CA ILE A 337 -9.44 -8.23 15.87
C ILE A 337 -10.79 -8.56 16.49
N ASP A 338 -10.77 -9.18 17.66
CA ASP A 338 -11.99 -9.59 18.35
C ASP A 338 -12.91 -8.40 18.69
N LEU A 339 -14.22 -8.70 18.80
CA LEU A 339 -15.25 -7.70 18.98
C LEU A 339 -15.07 -6.88 20.27
N ASP A 340 -14.62 -7.52 21.35
CA ASP A 340 -14.46 -6.85 22.66
C ASP A 340 -13.30 -5.85 22.59
N THR A 341 -12.19 -6.24 21.94
CA THR A 341 -11.05 -5.34 21.68
C THR A 341 -11.48 -4.16 20.81
N ARG A 342 -12.23 -4.38 19.70
CA ARG A 342 -12.75 -3.29 18.86
C ARG A 342 -13.71 -2.37 19.62
N HIS A 343 -14.61 -2.91 20.43
CA HIS A 343 -15.50 -2.11 21.26
C HIS A 343 -14.74 -1.31 22.33
N ALA A 344 -13.71 -1.89 22.92
CA ALA A 344 -12.84 -1.17 23.85
C ALA A 344 -12.07 -0.03 23.16
N LEU A 345 -11.80 -0.17 21.85
CA LEU A 345 -11.22 0.86 20.99
C LEU A 345 -12.26 1.87 20.45
N GLY A 346 -13.56 1.67 20.74
CA GLY A 346 -14.64 2.53 20.21
C GLY A 346 -14.84 2.39 18.70
N GLU A 347 -14.33 1.33 18.10
CA GLU A 347 -14.37 1.07 16.66
C GLU A 347 -15.66 0.36 16.27
N TYR A 348 -16.56 1.12 15.69
CA TYR A 348 -17.83 0.64 15.14
C TYR A 348 -17.83 0.87 13.64
N TYR A 349 -17.45 -0.15 12.89
CA TYR A 349 -17.42 -0.07 11.43
C TYR A 349 -18.83 0.04 10.84
N THR A 350 -19.03 1.03 9.99
CA THR A 350 -20.31 1.27 9.32
C THR A 350 -20.48 0.28 8.17
N PRO A 351 -21.64 -0.40 8.06
CA PRO A 351 -21.94 -1.22 6.89
C PRO A 351 -21.88 -0.39 5.60
N ASP A 352 -21.33 -0.95 4.53
CA ASP A 352 -21.15 -0.23 3.26
C ASP A 352 -22.45 0.27 2.66
N TRP A 353 -23.51 -0.55 2.72
CA TRP A 353 -24.84 -0.14 2.26
C TRP A 353 -25.38 1.11 2.98
N LEU A 354 -25.03 1.29 4.26
CA LEU A 354 -25.43 2.47 5.03
C LEU A 354 -24.65 3.71 4.62
N CYS A 355 -23.33 3.56 4.41
CA CYS A 355 -22.49 4.65 3.90
C CYS A 355 -23.01 5.13 2.55
N GLU A 356 -23.31 4.22 1.64
CA GLU A 356 -23.84 4.53 0.31
C GLU A 356 -25.22 5.18 0.41
N ARG A 357 -26.09 4.66 1.27
CA ARG A 357 -27.43 5.27 1.48
C ARG A 357 -27.33 6.71 2.00
N VAL A 358 -26.42 6.97 2.92
CA VAL A 358 -26.21 8.32 3.47
C VAL A 358 -25.71 9.28 2.38
N VAL A 359 -24.70 8.90 1.60
CA VAL A 359 -24.13 9.79 0.59
C VAL A 359 -25.06 10.04 -0.60
N GLN A 360 -26.05 9.17 -0.83
CA GLN A 360 -27.08 9.38 -1.86
C GLN A 360 -27.95 10.62 -1.61
N GLU A 361 -28.04 11.10 -0.37
CA GLU A 361 -28.77 12.32 -0.03
C GLU A 361 -28.06 13.60 -0.51
N PHE A 362 -26.79 13.50 -0.94
CA PHE A 362 -25.98 14.65 -1.33
C PHE A 362 -25.75 14.73 -2.84
N ASN A 363 -25.64 15.97 -3.33
CA ASN A 363 -25.25 16.29 -4.70
C ASN A 363 -23.87 16.96 -4.68
N PHE A 364 -22.81 16.15 -4.74
CA PHE A 364 -21.44 16.62 -4.71
C PHE A 364 -21.01 17.23 -6.05
N LYS A 365 -20.29 18.34 -5.98
CA LYS A 365 -19.62 18.98 -7.12
C LYS A 365 -18.14 18.62 -7.10
N THR A 366 -17.48 18.70 -8.24
CA THR A 366 -16.04 18.46 -8.35
C THR A 366 -15.16 19.48 -7.63
N THR A 367 -15.75 20.54 -7.10
CA THR A 367 -15.08 21.59 -6.30
C THR A 367 -15.30 21.43 -4.80
N ASP A 368 -16.25 20.62 -4.40
CA ASP A 368 -16.64 20.47 -2.98
C ASP A 368 -15.56 19.70 -2.22
N LYS A 369 -15.39 20.05 -0.94
CA LYS A 369 -14.49 19.37 -0.02
C LYS A 369 -15.31 18.56 0.97
N ILE A 370 -15.02 17.27 1.03
CA ILE A 370 -15.75 16.28 1.83
C ILE A 370 -14.79 15.72 2.87
N LEU A 371 -15.12 15.84 4.14
CA LEU A 371 -14.33 15.33 5.26
C LEU A 371 -15.06 14.21 5.98
N ASP A 372 -14.35 13.09 6.21
CA ASP A 372 -14.68 12.15 7.28
C ASP A 372 -13.68 12.34 8.44
N PRO A 373 -14.10 12.93 9.57
CA PRO A 373 -13.20 13.26 10.68
C PRO A 373 -12.89 12.08 11.62
N SER A 374 -13.42 10.89 11.33
CA SER A 374 -13.17 9.60 12.01
C SER A 374 -13.29 8.45 11.01
N CYS A 375 -12.46 8.50 9.96
CA CYS A 375 -12.71 7.77 8.72
C CYS A 375 -12.56 6.24 8.82
N GLY A 376 -11.97 5.70 9.89
CA GLY A 376 -11.73 4.27 10.01
C GLY A 376 -10.98 3.73 8.79
N SER A 377 -11.47 2.65 8.22
CA SER A 377 -10.95 2.05 6.98
C SER A 377 -11.30 2.82 5.69
N GLY A 378 -12.12 3.88 5.78
CA GLY A 378 -12.50 4.72 4.64
C GLY A 378 -13.82 4.36 3.96
N SER A 379 -14.72 3.63 4.61
CA SER A 379 -16.01 3.21 4.00
C SER A 379 -16.87 4.39 3.54
N PHE A 380 -16.99 5.48 4.31
CA PHE A 380 -17.68 6.70 3.86
C PHE A 380 -16.93 7.41 2.73
N LEU A 381 -15.59 7.41 2.77
CA LEU A 381 -14.79 8.01 1.71
C LEU A 381 -14.98 7.25 0.40
N ARG A 382 -14.99 5.91 0.43
CA ARG A 382 -15.32 5.06 -0.71
C ARG A 382 -16.71 5.40 -1.28
N ALA A 383 -17.72 5.45 -0.43
CA ALA A 383 -19.08 5.78 -0.85
C ALA A 383 -19.16 7.18 -1.49
N ALA A 384 -18.46 8.17 -0.93
CA ALA A 384 -18.39 9.52 -1.50
C ALA A 384 -17.69 9.55 -2.86
N ILE A 385 -16.64 8.74 -3.05
CA ILE A 385 -15.95 8.57 -4.35
C ILE A 385 -16.90 7.98 -5.39
N HIS A 386 -17.64 6.92 -5.04
CA HIS A 386 -18.63 6.32 -5.93
C HIS A 386 -19.68 7.35 -6.34
N ARG A 387 -20.20 8.10 -5.36
CA ARG A 387 -21.20 9.14 -5.60
C ARG A 387 -20.69 10.27 -6.50
N LEU A 388 -19.43 10.71 -6.31
CA LEU A 388 -18.81 11.69 -7.18
C LEU A 388 -18.67 11.18 -8.63
N LYS A 389 -18.30 9.91 -8.82
CA LYS A 389 -18.23 9.26 -10.13
C LYS A 389 -19.59 9.15 -10.79
N GLU A 390 -20.64 8.78 -10.04
CA GLU A 390 -22.02 8.71 -10.58
C GLU A 390 -22.57 10.06 -11.02
N GLN A 391 -22.24 11.13 -10.30
CA GLN A 391 -22.78 12.46 -10.56
C GLN A 391 -21.99 13.25 -11.60
N ASN A 392 -20.74 12.89 -11.84
CA ASN A 392 -19.82 13.64 -12.70
C ASN A 392 -19.14 12.69 -13.68
N ASP A 393 -19.80 12.45 -14.81
CA ASP A 393 -19.29 11.58 -15.86
C ASP A 393 -17.92 12.06 -16.37
N GLY A 394 -16.95 11.15 -16.44
CA GLY A 394 -15.60 11.46 -16.88
C GLY A 394 -14.72 12.25 -15.89
N ILE A 395 -15.13 12.39 -14.62
CA ILE A 395 -14.30 13.01 -13.57
C ILE A 395 -12.98 12.24 -13.41
N LYS A 396 -11.87 12.96 -13.36
CA LYS A 396 -10.55 12.35 -13.22
C LYS A 396 -10.25 11.93 -11.79
N PRO A 397 -9.48 10.84 -11.57
CA PRO A 397 -9.11 10.38 -10.24
C PRO A 397 -8.44 11.45 -9.36
N GLU A 398 -7.58 12.30 -9.93
CA GLU A 398 -6.95 13.39 -9.20
C GLU A 398 -7.94 14.49 -8.78
N GLU A 399 -8.99 14.74 -9.55
CA GLU A 399 -10.06 15.68 -9.18
C GLU A 399 -10.88 15.12 -8.02
N ILE A 400 -11.21 13.83 -8.05
CA ILE A 400 -11.87 13.13 -6.93
C ILE A 400 -11.00 13.20 -5.68
N ASN A 401 -9.70 12.87 -5.78
CA ASN A 401 -8.78 12.92 -4.65
C ASN A 401 -8.73 14.31 -4.00
N ASN A 402 -8.84 15.38 -4.79
CA ASN A 402 -8.88 16.74 -4.26
C ASN A 402 -10.15 17.08 -3.48
N CYS A 403 -11.22 16.30 -3.66
CA CYS A 403 -12.48 16.46 -2.91
C CYS A 403 -12.49 15.71 -1.59
N ILE A 404 -11.75 14.63 -1.45
CA ILE A 404 -11.86 13.63 -0.37
C ILE A 404 -10.79 13.84 0.69
N TYR A 405 -11.22 13.91 1.95
CA TYR A 405 -10.35 14.08 3.12
C TYR A 405 -10.80 13.15 4.25
N GLY A 406 -9.82 12.58 4.97
CA GLY A 406 -10.07 11.72 6.11
C GLY A 406 -9.11 12.01 7.27
N ILE A 407 -9.60 11.90 8.49
CA ILE A 407 -8.80 11.94 9.71
C ILE A 407 -9.14 10.71 10.52
N ASP A 408 -8.13 10.04 11.05
CA ASP A 408 -8.32 9.00 12.05
C ASP A 408 -7.19 9.01 13.07
N ILE A 409 -7.51 8.59 14.30
CA ILE A 409 -6.54 8.48 15.38
C ILE A 409 -5.78 7.15 15.31
N HIS A 410 -6.34 6.14 14.65
CA HIS A 410 -5.76 4.81 14.63
C HIS A 410 -4.79 4.65 13.42
N PRO A 411 -3.49 4.35 13.67
CA PRO A 411 -2.47 4.31 12.61
C PRO A 411 -2.77 3.32 11.49
N LEU A 412 -3.29 2.14 11.85
CA LEU A 412 -3.66 1.13 10.87
C LEU A 412 -4.88 1.55 10.06
N SER A 413 -5.89 2.16 10.70
CA SER A 413 -7.07 2.68 10.01
C SER A 413 -6.69 3.70 8.92
N VAL A 414 -5.74 4.59 9.21
CA VAL A 414 -5.21 5.53 8.21
C VAL A 414 -4.57 4.81 7.03
N GLN A 415 -3.76 3.76 7.28
CA GLN A 415 -3.16 2.97 6.20
C GLN A 415 -4.24 2.24 5.38
N MET A 416 -5.25 1.68 6.04
CA MET A 416 -6.38 1.04 5.39
C MET A 416 -7.18 2.04 4.57
N ALA A 417 -7.51 3.21 5.12
CA ALA A 417 -8.23 4.27 4.41
C ALA A 417 -7.48 4.78 3.17
N LYS A 418 -6.16 4.93 3.25
CA LYS A 418 -5.32 5.25 2.08
C LYS A 418 -5.41 4.16 1.00
N THR A 419 -5.40 2.90 1.40
CA THR A 419 -5.54 1.77 0.47
C THR A 419 -6.94 1.74 -0.14
N THR A 420 -7.99 1.88 0.66
CA THR A 420 -9.39 1.96 0.20
C THR A 420 -9.59 3.13 -0.78
N LEU A 421 -8.96 4.27 -0.50
CA LEU A 421 -8.96 5.42 -1.39
C LEU A 421 -8.29 5.10 -2.74
N LEU A 422 -7.09 4.50 -2.74
CA LEU A 422 -6.39 4.10 -3.98
C LEU A 422 -7.18 3.08 -4.78
N VAL A 423 -7.70 2.04 -4.13
CA VAL A 423 -8.55 1.02 -4.76
C VAL A 423 -9.78 1.67 -5.39
N SER A 424 -10.44 2.59 -4.69
CA SER A 424 -11.63 3.29 -5.17
C SER A 424 -11.35 4.26 -6.31
N LEU A 425 -10.19 4.92 -6.32
CA LEU A 425 -9.74 5.77 -7.44
C LEU A 425 -9.40 4.92 -8.67
N GLY A 426 -8.86 3.72 -8.45
CA GLY A 426 -8.47 2.76 -9.48
C GLY A 426 -7.11 3.09 -10.11
N LYS A 427 -6.67 2.21 -11.01
CA LYS A 427 -5.34 2.31 -11.67
C LYS A 427 -5.10 3.60 -12.44
N ASP A 428 -6.16 4.28 -12.86
CA ASP A 428 -6.05 5.50 -13.66
C ASP A 428 -5.43 6.67 -12.87
N ILE A 429 -5.40 6.61 -11.54
CA ILE A 429 -4.66 7.59 -10.72
C ILE A 429 -3.16 7.60 -11.05
N ALA A 430 -2.61 6.46 -11.47
CA ALA A 430 -1.20 6.34 -11.89
C ALA A 430 -0.88 7.12 -13.18
N LYS A 431 -1.91 7.52 -13.95
CA LYS A 431 -1.76 8.33 -15.17
C LYS A 431 -1.70 9.84 -14.87
N SER A 432 -1.82 10.26 -13.62
CA SER A 432 -1.74 11.66 -13.24
C SER A 432 -0.37 12.25 -13.61
N ASN A 433 -0.39 13.41 -14.28
CA ASN A 433 0.83 14.14 -14.64
C ASN A 433 1.37 15.01 -13.49
N LYS A 434 0.68 15.06 -12.36
CA LYS A 434 1.04 15.84 -11.17
C LYS A 434 1.20 14.91 -9.98
N PRO A 435 2.08 15.26 -9.02
CA PRO A 435 2.17 14.54 -7.76
C PRO A 435 0.81 14.49 -7.04
N VAL A 436 0.39 13.30 -6.63
CA VAL A 436 -0.85 13.06 -5.89
C VAL A 436 -0.50 12.84 -4.43
N HIS A 437 -1.11 13.62 -3.56
CA HIS A 437 -1.06 13.44 -2.11
C HIS A 437 -2.43 13.00 -1.62
N LEU A 438 -2.50 11.84 -0.98
CA LEU A 438 -3.76 11.34 -0.40
C LEU A 438 -4.07 12.14 0.87
N ASN A 439 -5.28 12.71 0.94
CA ASN A 439 -5.67 13.60 2.03
C ASN A 439 -6.20 12.83 3.25
N ILE A 440 -5.53 11.75 3.63
CA ILE A 440 -5.84 10.94 4.80
C ILE A 440 -4.71 11.12 5.82
N ILE A 441 -5.05 11.57 7.01
CA ILE A 441 -4.07 11.95 8.03
C ILE A 441 -4.31 11.23 9.36
N LEU A 442 -3.19 10.87 10.00
CA LEU A 442 -3.19 10.33 11.36
C LEU A 442 -3.24 11.48 12.36
N ALA A 443 -4.35 11.68 13.02
CA ALA A 443 -4.46 12.69 14.06
C ALA A 443 -5.66 12.44 14.97
N ASN A 444 -5.64 13.02 16.16
CA ASN A 444 -6.83 13.11 16.98
C ASN A 444 -7.63 14.36 16.57
N THR A 445 -8.77 14.17 15.99
CA THR A 445 -9.67 15.24 15.52
C THR A 445 -10.00 16.26 16.59
N LEU A 446 -10.20 15.83 17.84
CA LEU A 446 -10.56 16.69 18.96
C LEU A 446 -9.35 17.42 19.60
N LEU A 447 -8.14 17.06 19.24
CA LEU A 447 -6.90 17.65 19.78
C LEU A 447 -6.20 18.56 18.79
N ALA A 448 -6.89 19.10 17.80
CA ALA A 448 -6.26 20.10 16.94
C ALA A 448 -5.74 21.27 17.81
N PRO A 449 -4.46 21.63 17.70
CA PRO A 449 -3.87 22.59 18.60
C PRO A 449 -4.55 23.95 18.45
N GLU A 450 -5.20 24.43 19.51
CA GLU A 450 -5.61 25.82 19.60
C GLU A 450 -4.36 26.64 19.90
N GLY A 451 -3.96 27.46 18.93
CA GLY A 451 -2.81 28.35 19.12
C GLY A 451 -3.12 29.38 20.22
N VAL A 452 -2.21 29.55 21.14
CA VAL A 452 -2.26 30.68 22.08
C VAL A 452 -1.90 31.94 21.31
N LYS A 453 -2.88 32.85 21.11
CA LYS A 453 -2.61 34.17 20.51
C LYS A 453 -1.88 35.04 21.54
N ASN A 454 -0.66 35.37 21.28
CA ASN A 454 0.07 36.41 22.01
C ASN A 454 0.24 37.69 21.15
N LEU A 455 0.79 38.75 21.73
CA LEU A 455 1.01 40.06 21.06
C LEU A 455 1.94 39.98 19.82
N PHE A 456 2.66 38.89 19.63
CA PHE A 456 3.67 38.71 18.57
C PHE A 456 3.30 37.63 17.54
N GLY A 457 2.08 37.17 17.51
CA GLY A 457 1.61 36.02 16.74
C GLY A 457 1.32 34.81 17.65
N GLY A 458 0.57 33.82 17.15
CA GLY A 458 0.28 32.63 17.93
C GLY A 458 1.49 31.73 18.10
N GLU A 459 1.63 31.12 19.25
CA GLU A 459 2.56 30.01 19.49
C GLU A 459 1.77 28.75 19.85
N PHE A 460 2.29 27.59 19.49
CA PHE A 460 1.77 26.32 19.93
C PHE A 460 2.89 25.44 20.50
N LEU A 461 2.52 24.51 21.34
CA LEU A 461 3.43 23.60 22.01
C LEU A 461 3.53 22.29 21.21
N MET A 462 4.75 21.96 20.74
CA MET A 462 5.08 20.69 20.12
C MET A 462 6.00 19.89 21.05
N GLN A 463 5.76 18.58 21.14
CA GLN A 463 6.63 17.67 21.89
C GLN A 463 7.33 16.71 20.92
N ILE A 464 8.66 16.62 21.01
CA ILE A 464 9.48 15.62 20.34
C ILE A 464 10.21 14.84 21.43
N ASP A 465 9.91 13.55 21.57
CA ASP A 465 10.36 12.71 22.67
C ASP A 465 10.00 13.31 24.04
N LYS A 466 10.98 13.72 24.82
CA LYS A 466 10.79 14.31 26.16
C LYS A 466 10.85 15.84 26.13
N ASP A 467 11.27 16.42 25.04
CA ASP A 467 11.49 17.85 24.93
C ASP A 467 10.26 18.59 24.38
N LYS A 468 10.01 19.78 24.90
CA LYS A 468 8.90 20.65 24.52
C LYS A 468 9.44 21.87 23.77
N TYR A 469 8.82 22.17 22.61
CA TYR A 469 9.19 23.27 21.73
C TYR A 469 8.00 24.20 21.52
N TYR A 470 8.22 25.51 21.71
CA TYR A 470 7.23 26.53 21.35
C TYR A 470 7.51 27.00 19.92
N LEU A 471 6.52 26.85 19.06
CA LEU A 471 6.62 27.09 17.62
C LEU A 471 5.60 28.14 17.18
N ASN A 472 5.92 28.90 16.15
CA ASN A 472 5.03 29.94 15.62
C ASN A 472 3.89 29.30 14.81
N THR A 473 2.64 29.77 15.02
CA THR A 473 1.44 29.25 14.33
C THR A 473 1.44 29.50 12.82
N GLN A 474 2.21 30.47 12.32
CA GLN A 474 2.38 30.70 10.89
C GLN A 474 3.03 29.52 10.15
N LEU A 475 3.63 28.57 10.88
CA LEU A 475 4.11 27.30 10.34
C LEU A 475 3.00 26.55 9.59
N PHE A 476 1.74 26.74 9.96
CA PHE A 476 0.58 26.02 9.45
C PHE A 476 -0.20 26.80 8.38
N GLU A 477 0.31 27.89 7.88
CA GLU A 477 -0.35 28.66 6.81
C GLU A 477 -0.21 27.95 5.46
N ASP A 478 0.88 27.18 5.25
CA ASP A 478 1.18 26.45 4.03
C ASP A 478 1.55 24.99 4.33
N VAL A 479 0.65 24.05 3.99
CA VAL A 479 0.84 22.60 4.16
C VAL A 479 2.02 22.07 3.34
N HIS A 480 2.22 22.57 2.12
CA HIS A 480 3.33 22.13 1.28
C HIS A 480 4.66 22.56 1.85
N LEU A 481 4.72 23.81 2.31
CA LEU A 481 5.88 24.32 3.02
C LEU A 481 6.20 23.47 4.25
N PHE A 482 5.19 23.10 5.02
CA PHE A 482 5.39 22.32 6.24
C PHE A 482 5.98 20.94 5.94
N ASP A 483 5.40 20.20 5.00
CA ASP A 483 5.86 18.85 4.66
C ASP A 483 7.29 18.85 4.06
N GLU A 484 7.57 19.75 3.10
CA GLU A 484 8.89 19.86 2.48
C GLU A 484 9.96 20.36 3.48
N ALA A 485 9.61 21.30 4.35
CA ALA A 485 10.54 21.78 5.39
C ALA A 485 10.85 20.70 6.44
N LEU A 486 9.90 19.81 6.75
CA LEU A 486 10.16 18.65 7.60
C LEU A 486 11.11 17.65 6.95
N GLU A 487 11.07 17.46 5.64
CA GLU A 487 12.04 16.64 4.93
C GLU A 487 13.46 17.23 5.05
N VAL A 488 13.59 18.54 4.88
CA VAL A 488 14.88 19.22 5.11
C VAL A 488 15.37 19.02 6.55
N CYS A 489 14.47 19.12 7.53
CA CYS A 489 14.83 18.91 8.93
C CYS A 489 15.36 17.49 9.16
N GLU A 490 14.74 16.49 8.56
CA GLU A 490 15.14 15.09 8.69
C GLU A 490 16.47 14.82 7.99
N GLU A 491 16.61 15.23 6.73
CA GLU A 491 17.84 15.05 5.96
C GLU A 491 19.05 15.69 6.66
N LEU A 492 18.88 16.91 7.16
CA LEU A 492 19.95 17.59 7.90
C LEU A 492 20.25 16.92 9.24
N ALA A 493 19.22 16.39 9.92
CA ALA A 493 19.42 15.63 11.15
C ALA A 493 20.25 14.37 10.90
N GLU A 494 20.06 13.70 9.76
CA GLU A 494 20.88 12.57 9.33
C GLU A 494 22.30 12.96 8.96
N GLN A 495 22.47 13.95 8.09
CA GLN A 495 23.77 14.40 7.60
C GLN A 495 24.67 14.94 8.72
N THR A 496 24.07 15.50 9.77
CA THR A 496 24.78 16.06 10.92
C THR A 496 24.85 15.13 12.12
N GLN A 497 24.41 13.87 12.00
CA GLN A 497 24.50 12.89 13.10
C GLN A 497 25.96 12.71 13.55
N GLY A 498 26.21 12.78 14.86
CA GLY A 498 27.55 12.73 15.46
C GLY A 498 28.41 14.00 15.24
N LYS A 499 27.86 15.05 14.61
CA LYS A 499 28.51 16.35 14.40
C LYS A 499 27.74 17.44 15.16
N LYS A 500 28.31 18.64 15.26
CA LYS A 500 27.56 19.82 15.74
C LYS A 500 26.40 20.10 14.79
N PRO A 501 25.21 20.51 15.31
CA PRO A 501 24.12 20.94 14.45
C PRO A 501 24.54 22.15 13.63
N GLU A 502 23.97 22.31 12.46
CA GLU A 502 24.11 23.54 11.69
C GLU A 502 23.61 24.74 12.50
N THR A 503 24.15 25.90 12.23
CA THR A 503 23.64 27.13 12.89
C THR A 503 22.28 27.50 12.30
N GLU A 504 21.45 28.19 13.09
CA GLU A 504 20.13 28.66 12.62
C GLU A 504 20.21 29.46 11.32
N MET A 505 21.27 30.29 11.16
CA MET A 505 21.48 31.07 9.94
C MET A 505 21.76 30.18 8.71
N VAL A 506 22.57 29.13 8.88
CA VAL A 506 22.87 28.15 7.79
C VAL A 506 21.64 27.36 7.46
N PHE A 507 20.93 26.86 8.45
CA PHE A 507 19.66 26.14 8.27
C PHE A 507 18.64 26.99 7.51
N ALA A 508 18.43 28.25 7.91
CA ALA A 508 17.50 29.14 7.22
C ALA A 508 17.87 29.38 5.74
N LYS A 509 19.18 29.46 5.43
CA LYS A 509 19.65 29.55 4.03
C LYS A 509 19.37 28.30 3.24
N ILE A 510 19.60 27.09 3.81
CA ILE A 510 19.32 25.82 3.16
C ILE A 510 17.82 25.72 2.89
N LEU A 511 17.00 25.99 3.88
CA LEU A 511 15.55 25.99 3.76
C LEU A 511 15.06 26.96 2.68
N GLN A 512 15.63 28.17 2.60
CA GLN A 512 15.28 29.18 1.59
C GLN A 512 15.76 28.80 0.18
N GLN A 513 16.87 28.09 0.02
CA GLN A 513 17.40 27.64 -1.27
C GLN A 513 16.54 26.53 -1.90
N GLN A 514 15.98 25.65 -1.10
CA GLN A 514 15.05 24.62 -1.55
C GLN A 514 13.68 25.20 -1.91
N TYR A 515 13.30 26.31 -1.28
CA TYR A 515 12.08 27.06 -1.56
C TYR A 515 12.31 28.19 -2.56
N LYS A 516 12.00 27.97 -3.81
CA LYS A 516 12.21 28.92 -4.93
C LYS A 516 11.28 30.14 -4.95
N ALA A 517 10.41 30.35 -3.97
CA ALA A 517 9.44 31.46 -3.97
C ALA A 517 9.41 32.22 -2.64
N GLY A 518 9.71 33.51 -2.68
CA GLY A 518 9.45 34.54 -1.68
C GLY A 518 9.84 34.21 -0.23
N GLY A 519 10.84 34.83 0.33
CA GLY A 519 11.53 34.52 1.58
C GLY A 519 10.66 33.97 2.73
N ILE A 520 11.15 32.93 3.37
CA ILE A 520 10.52 32.33 4.57
C ILE A 520 10.62 33.33 5.72
N ASN A 521 9.50 33.55 6.42
CA ASN A 521 9.47 34.35 7.63
C ASN A 521 10.53 33.84 8.64
N PRO A 522 11.38 34.69 9.19
CA PRO A 522 12.42 34.29 10.16
C PRO A 522 11.89 33.52 11.36
N GLN A 523 10.68 33.81 11.85
CA GLN A 523 10.05 33.11 12.96
C GLN A 523 9.62 31.67 12.57
N VAL A 524 9.18 31.50 11.33
CA VAL A 524 8.87 30.19 10.76
C VAL A 524 10.15 29.36 10.59
N ALA A 525 11.22 29.97 10.05
CA ALA A 525 12.53 29.34 9.93
C ALA A 525 13.10 28.91 11.28
N ASN A 526 12.99 29.77 12.32
CA ASN A 526 13.38 29.41 13.69
C ASN A 526 12.58 28.20 14.23
N SER A 527 11.29 28.15 13.95
CA SER A 527 10.45 27.02 14.38
C SER A 527 10.88 25.71 13.73
N PHE A 528 11.17 25.69 12.42
CA PHE A 528 11.73 24.51 11.75
C PHE A 528 13.13 24.16 12.24
N TYR A 529 13.97 25.16 12.57
CA TYR A 529 15.27 24.92 13.19
C TYR A 529 15.16 24.18 14.54
N LYS A 530 14.18 24.55 15.37
CA LYS A 530 13.88 23.83 16.62
C LYS A 530 13.47 22.38 16.35
N ILE A 531 12.63 22.13 15.32
CA ILE A 531 12.24 20.78 14.89
C ILE A 531 13.48 19.99 14.44
N TYR A 532 14.32 20.56 13.55
CA TYR A 532 15.57 19.95 13.11
C TYR A 532 16.46 19.52 14.28
N THR A 533 16.69 20.41 15.24
CA THR A 533 17.54 20.11 16.41
C THR A 533 16.92 19.05 17.31
N GLY A 534 15.59 19.05 17.44
CA GLY A 534 14.84 18.02 18.16
C GLY A 534 14.95 16.64 17.50
N LEU A 535 14.73 16.55 16.19
CA LEU A 535 14.88 15.31 15.42
C LEU A 535 16.32 14.79 15.48
N LYS A 536 17.32 15.68 15.32
CA LYS A 536 18.73 15.30 15.46
C LYS A 536 19.03 14.70 16.83
N LYS A 537 18.52 15.28 17.90
CA LYS A 537 18.73 14.79 19.27
C LYS A 537 18.17 13.37 19.47
N VAL A 538 16.98 13.08 18.95
CA VAL A 538 16.39 11.73 19.06
C VAL A 538 17.08 10.71 18.15
N LYS A 539 17.58 11.13 16.96
CA LYS A 539 18.41 10.30 16.09
C LYS A 539 19.72 9.89 16.80
N GLU A 540 20.41 10.84 17.40
CA GLU A 540 21.66 10.59 18.15
C GLU A 540 21.44 9.68 19.37
N ALA A 541 20.26 9.73 19.95
CA ALA A 541 19.86 8.83 21.03
C ALA A 541 19.39 7.44 20.57
N GLY A 542 19.42 7.16 19.24
CA GLY A 542 18.94 5.89 18.66
C GLY A 542 17.43 5.66 18.82
N ARG A 543 16.63 6.73 18.88
CA ARG A 543 15.18 6.71 19.14
C ARG A 543 14.36 7.43 18.09
N ASP A 544 14.86 7.53 16.86
CA ASP A 544 14.31 8.43 15.84
C ASP A 544 13.20 7.81 14.96
N SER A 545 12.95 6.53 15.02
CA SER A 545 12.24 5.80 13.95
C SER A 545 10.91 6.41 13.46
N ILE A 546 10.22 7.23 14.27
CA ILE A 546 8.88 7.73 13.91
C ILE A 546 8.61 9.20 14.26
N TRP A 547 9.59 9.94 14.78
CA TRP A 547 9.32 11.30 15.28
C TRP A 547 8.93 12.29 14.17
N LYS A 548 9.52 12.17 12.98
CA LYS A 548 9.09 12.94 11.80
C LYS A 548 7.61 12.68 11.50
N PHE A 549 7.23 11.41 11.47
CA PHE A 549 5.85 11.01 11.20
C PHE A 549 4.86 11.57 12.24
N ILE A 550 5.20 11.51 13.53
CA ILE A 550 4.37 12.09 14.61
C ILE A 550 4.24 13.61 14.43
N VAL A 551 5.36 14.30 14.21
CA VAL A 551 5.36 15.75 14.00
C VAL A 551 4.54 16.14 12.78
N GLN A 552 4.70 15.41 11.69
CA GLN A 552 4.01 15.66 10.43
C GLN A 552 2.49 15.48 10.55
N ASN A 553 2.04 14.48 11.28
CA ASN A 553 0.62 14.10 11.27
C ASN A 553 -0.18 14.70 12.44
N LEU A 554 0.43 14.86 13.62
CA LEU A 554 -0.31 15.33 14.81
C LEU A 554 -0.89 16.74 14.64
N TYR A 555 -0.27 17.61 13.85
CA TYR A 555 -0.64 19.02 13.70
C TYR A 555 -1.37 19.33 12.39
N LYS A 556 -1.50 18.38 11.48
CA LYS A 556 -2.21 18.57 10.20
C LYS A 556 -3.68 18.98 10.30
N PRO A 557 -4.48 18.55 11.29
CA PRO A 557 -5.87 19.02 11.40
C PRO A 557 -6.00 20.54 11.50
N TYR A 558 -4.98 21.24 12.00
CA TYR A 558 -4.98 22.70 12.05
C TYR A 558 -5.08 23.35 10.66
N PHE A 559 -4.44 22.76 9.64
CA PHE A 559 -4.53 23.22 8.26
C PHE A 559 -5.91 23.04 7.63
N LEU A 560 -6.76 22.23 8.23
CA LEU A 560 -8.05 21.83 7.69
C LEU A 560 -9.23 22.66 8.23
N SER A 561 -8.97 23.59 9.16
CA SER A 561 -10.02 24.42 9.79
C SER A 561 -10.79 25.23 8.76
N ASN A 562 -12.14 25.21 8.82
CA ASN A 562 -13.07 25.95 7.96
C ASN A 562 -12.85 25.74 6.44
N LYS A 563 -12.56 24.51 6.01
CA LYS A 563 -12.26 24.22 4.61
C LYS A 563 -13.24 23.28 3.91
N PHE A 564 -14.26 22.78 4.61
CA PHE A 564 -15.12 21.74 4.08
C PHE A 564 -16.54 22.21 3.81
N ASP A 565 -17.11 21.69 2.72
CA ASP A 565 -18.51 21.90 2.34
C ASP A 565 -19.40 20.81 2.97
N TYR A 566 -18.83 19.60 3.16
CA TYR A 566 -19.54 18.47 3.76
C TYR A 566 -18.66 17.77 4.79
N ILE A 567 -19.27 17.42 5.93
CA ILE A 567 -18.68 16.57 6.97
C ILE A 567 -19.58 15.35 7.08
N ILE A 568 -19.05 14.18 6.76
CA ILE A 568 -19.77 12.92 6.76
C ILE A 568 -18.94 11.86 7.48
N GLY A 569 -19.55 11.03 8.29
CA GLY A 569 -18.83 9.97 8.99
C GLY A 569 -19.65 9.36 10.11
N ASN A 570 -19.09 8.33 10.72
CA ASN A 570 -19.62 7.72 11.94
C ASN A 570 -18.72 8.12 13.11
N PRO A 571 -19.19 8.95 14.08
CA PRO A 571 -18.35 9.41 15.17
C PRO A 571 -17.99 8.26 16.13
N PRO A 572 -16.94 8.42 16.97
CA PRO A 572 -16.61 7.42 17.97
C PRO A 572 -17.69 7.29 19.05
N TRP A 573 -18.14 6.06 19.30
CA TRP A 573 -19.22 5.72 20.23
C TRP A 573 -18.68 5.17 21.54
N PHE A 574 -18.35 6.03 22.49
CA PHE A 574 -18.02 5.66 23.85
C PHE A 574 -18.38 6.78 24.83
N THR A 575 -18.61 6.42 26.09
CA THR A 575 -19.00 7.37 27.12
C THR A 575 -17.79 8.06 27.75
N TYR A 576 -17.99 9.26 28.29
CA TYR A 576 -16.96 10.00 29.01
C TYR A 576 -16.32 9.17 30.13
N SER A 577 -17.11 8.36 30.87
CA SER A 577 -16.62 7.52 31.96
C SER A 577 -15.77 6.34 31.52
N SER A 578 -15.86 5.91 30.27
CA SER A 578 -15.02 4.81 29.75
C SER A 578 -13.58 5.24 29.45
N ILE A 579 -13.33 6.54 29.34
CA ILE A 579 -12.01 7.09 29.09
C ILE A 579 -11.19 7.05 30.39
N LYS A 580 -10.04 6.41 30.38
CA LYS A 580 -9.17 6.26 31.55
C LYS A 580 -8.07 7.32 31.66
N ASN A 581 -7.81 8.05 30.57
CA ASN A 581 -6.79 9.08 30.51
C ASN A 581 -7.35 10.41 31.08
N GLU A 582 -6.87 10.83 32.24
CA GLU A 582 -7.34 12.05 32.92
C GLU A 582 -7.10 13.33 32.12
N GLU A 583 -5.98 13.43 31.42
CA GLU A 583 -5.66 14.60 30.57
C GLU A 583 -6.66 14.70 29.43
N TYR A 584 -6.96 13.60 28.77
CA TYR A 584 -7.97 13.55 27.70
C TYR A 584 -9.38 13.82 28.22
N GLN A 585 -9.75 13.30 29.40
CA GLN A 585 -11.01 13.61 30.05
C GLN A 585 -11.15 15.13 30.32
N ASN A 586 -10.11 15.81 30.78
CA ASN A 586 -10.13 17.25 31.02
C ASN A 586 -10.38 18.03 29.74
N ILE A 587 -9.72 17.66 28.64
CA ILE A 587 -9.93 18.28 27.33
C ILE A 587 -11.38 18.10 26.87
N LEU A 588 -11.91 16.88 26.97
CA LEU A 588 -13.31 16.61 26.59
C LEU A 588 -14.31 17.37 27.46
N ASN A 589 -14.03 17.54 28.74
CA ASN A 589 -14.87 18.37 29.61
C ASN A 589 -14.85 19.84 29.19
N GLU A 590 -13.69 20.38 28.84
CA GLU A 590 -13.55 21.75 28.33
C GLU A 590 -14.31 21.93 27.02
N LEU A 591 -14.19 20.98 26.08
CA LEU A 591 -14.92 21.00 24.82
C LEU A 591 -16.45 20.88 25.07
N ALA A 592 -16.89 19.99 25.98
CA ALA A 592 -18.31 19.85 26.33
C ALA A 592 -18.90 21.15 26.88
N ILE A 593 -18.15 21.89 27.68
CA ILE A 593 -18.54 23.19 28.19
C ILE A 593 -18.56 24.24 27.07
N LYS A 594 -17.50 24.31 26.27
CA LYS A 594 -17.33 25.27 25.18
C LYS A 594 -18.47 25.17 24.16
N TYR A 595 -18.82 23.94 23.76
CA TYR A 595 -19.86 23.68 22.76
C TYR A 595 -21.27 23.46 23.35
N LYS A 596 -21.43 23.65 24.67
CA LYS A 596 -22.71 23.56 25.38
C LYS A 596 -23.41 22.20 25.24
N VAL A 597 -22.65 21.12 25.14
CA VAL A 597 -23.16 19.74 25.10
C VAL A 597 -23.05 19.04 26.46
N LYS A 598 -22.50 19.71 27.47
CA LYS A 598 -22.41 19.18 28.82
C LYS A 598 -23.80 19.06 29.44
N PRO A 599 -24.24 17.90 30.00
CA PRO A 599 -25.52 17.75 30.67
C PRO A 599 -25.68 18.68 31.87
N ASP A 600 -26.86 19.24 32.09
CA ASP A 600 -27.16 20.09 33.23
C ASP A 600 -27.03 19.37 34.57
N LYS A 601 -27.41 18.08 34.61
CA LYS A 601 -27.31 17.26 35.82
C LYS A 601 -25.92 16.59 35.89
N VAL A 602 -25.17 16.88 36.93
CA VAL A 602 -23.80 16.30 37.16
C VAL A 602 -23.81 14.78 37.10
N ALA A 603 -24.86 14.12 37.60
CA ALA A 603 -25.01 12.66 37.57
C ALA A 603 -25.05 12.08 36.13
N ASN A 604 -25.41 12.85 35.13
CA ASN A 604 -25.50 12.40 33.73
C ASN A 604 -24.18 12.60 32.97
N PHE A 605 -23.25 13.40 33.51
CA PHE A 605 -21.99 13.68 32.82
C PHE A 605 -21.12 12.44 32.52
N PRO A 606 -21.00 11.46 33.41
CA PRO A 606 -20.30 10.20 33.11
C PRO A 606 -20.85 9.43 31.92
N HIS A 607 -22.15 9.63 31.60
CA HIS A 607 -22.87 8.96 30.50
C HIS A 607 -22.91 9.82 29.22
N LEU A 608 -22.20 10.95 29.20
CA LEU A 608 -22.13 11.78 28.00
C LEU A 608 -21.41 11.00 26.90
N GLU A 609 -22.08 10.80 25.78
CA GLU A 609 -21.48 10.20 24.59
C GLU A 609 -20.48 11.16 23.95
N ILE A 610 -19.28 10.67 23.65
CA ILE A 610 -18.23 11.48 23.00
C ILE A 610 -18.68 11.92 21.60
N ALA A 611 -19.53 11.13 20.94
CA ALA A 611 -20.16 11.49 19.67
C ALA A 611 -20.83 12.87 19.67
N ALA A 612 -21.44 13.29 20.80
CA ALA A 612 -22.06 14.60 20.91
C ALA A 612 -21.02 15.74 20.91
N ILE A 613 -19.91 15.55 21.64
CA ILE A 613 -18.78 16.49 21.64
C ILE A 613 -18.16 16.55 20.25
N PHE A 614 -17.95 15.39 19.65
CA PHE A 614 -17.33 15.22 18.34
C PHE A 614 -18.12 15.96 17.25
N LEU A 615 -19.44 15.73 17.18
CA LEU A 615 -20.32 16.42 16.23
C LEU A 615 -20.25 17.93 16.41
N ALA A 616 -20.41 18.41 17.65
CA ALA A 616 -20.39 19.83 17.95
C ALA A 616 -19.03 20.49 17.64
N TYR A 617 -17.94 19.77 17.89
CA TYR A 617 -16.59 20.22 17.53
C TYR A 617 -16.42 20.29 16.01
N CYS A 618 -16.68 19.19 15.29
CA CYS A 618 -16.46 19.11 13.86
C CYS A 618 -17.25 20.17 13.08
N THR A 619 -18.53 20.37 13.41
CA THR A 619 -19.38 21.37 12.76
C THR A 619 -18.96 22.83 13.01
N ASN A 620 -18.17 23.09 14.05
CA ASN A 620 -17.69 24.43 14.36
C ASN A 620 -16.22 24.67 13.96
N TYR A 621 -15.45 23.62 13.76
CA TYR A 621 -14.02 23.72 13.50
C TYR A 621 -13.66 23.53 12.03
N PHE A 622 -14.27 22.56 11.37
CA PHE A 622 -14.01 22.20 9.97
C PHE A 622 -15.04 22.79 9.02
#